data_75539cb983b7302bee4214ce997d80f3
#
_entry.id   75539cb983b7302bee4214ce997d80f3
#
_cell.length_a   1.000
_cell.length_b   1.000
_cell.length_c   1.000
_cell.angle_alpha   90.00
_cell.angle_beta   90.00
_cell.angle_gamma   90.00
#
_symmetry.space_group_name_H-M   'P 1'
#
loop_
_entity.id
_entity.type
_entity.pdbx_description
1 polymer ?
#
loop_
_entity_poly.entity_id
_entity_poly.type
_entity_poly.pdbx_seq_one_letter_code
_entity_poly.pdbx_strand_id
1 'polypeptide(L)'
;MSFELTLVRHAQAGYGRGDHSRPLTPAGVRQARPLGTLLVKEGVEVELILHSTATRAAQTAEQLGQFYPGVQLLAEDELYHCSPERLLSLVGEYAPVGGKAILVVGHEPIISMTAQLLAPEGAGVPYGVSTATAIAFKVTGFNHLGSSSGELTGVFHAPLRA
;
A
#
# COMPACT_ATOMS: atom_id res chain seq x y z
N MET A 1 -13.61 7.66 16.37
CA MET A 1 -12.38 6.86 16.19
C MET A 1 -11.96 6.92 14.74
N SER A 2 -10.71 7.11 14.52
CA SER A 2 -10.18 7.14 13.15
C SER A 2 -9.61 5.78 12.76
N PHE A 3 -9.76 5.48 11.47
CA PHE A 3 -9.14 4.33 10.85
C PHE A 3 -8.05 4.84 9.92
N GLU A 4 -7.06 4.01 9.62
CA GLU A 4 -5.96 4.36 8.73
C GLU A 4 -5.93 3.42 7.53
N LEU A 5 -5.76 4.01 6.36
CA LEU A 5 -5.56 3.28 5.11
C LEU A 5 -4.30 3.81 4.45
N THR A 6 -3.32 2.93 4.23
CA THR A 6 -2.07 3.28 3.58
C THR A 6 -1.95 2.51 2.27
N LEU A 7 -1.69 3.22 1.18
CA LEU A 7 -1.55 2.64 -0.14
C LEU A 7 -0.08 2.66 -0.52
N VAL A 8 0.48 1.50 -0.89
CA VAL A 8 1.91 1.33 -1.17
C VAL A 8 2.11 0.73 -2.55
N ARG A 9 2.94 1.38 -3.37
CA ARG A 9 3.48 0.74 -4.56
C ARG A 9 4.62 -0.20 -4.15
N HIS A 10 4.62 -1.44 -4.69
CA HIS A 10 5.69 -2.40 -4.41
C HIS A 10 7.08 -1.81 -4.65
N ALA A 11 8.10 -2.39 -4.04
CA ALA A 11 9.49 -1.99 -4.21
C ALA A 11 10.04 -2.44 -5.57
N GLN A 12 11.27 -2.03 -5.90
CA GLN A 12 11.86 -2.32 -7.20
C GLN A 12 11.92 -3.82 -7.49
N ALA A 13 11.44 -4.19 -8.68
CA ALA A 13 11.39 -5.57 -9.13
C ALA A 13 12.33 -5.82 -10.32
N GLY A 14 12.77 -7.06 -10.44
CA GLY A 14 13.64 -7.50 -11.52
C GLY A 14 12.91 -8.36 -12.55
N TYR A 15 13.65 -9.24 -13.20
CA TYR A 15 13.11 -10.12 -14.23
C TYR A 15 12.59 -11.41 -13.61
N GLY A 16 11.59 -11.99 -14.25
CA GLY A 16 11.00 -13.30 -13.91
C GLY A 16 10.57 -14.02 -15.17
N ARG A 17 9.97 -15.19 -15.00
CA ARG A 17 9.46 -15.98 -16.14
C ARG A 17 8.25 -15.32 -16.79
N GLY A 18 7.56 -14.46 -16.07
CA GLY A 18 6.44 -13.66 -16.54
C GLY A 18 6.29 -12.49 -15.61
N ASP A 19 5.45 -11.54 -15.97
CA ASP A 19 5.29 -10.33 -15.15
C ASP A 19 4.91 -10.65 -13.69
N HIS A 20 3.95 -11.54 -13.49
CA HIS A 20 3.45 -11.88 -12.16
C HIS A 20 4.53 -12.49 -11.25
N SER A 21 5.49 -13.20 -11.79
CA SER A 21 6.54 -13.88 -11.02
C SER A 21 7.82 -13.06 -10.82
N ARG A 22 7.86 -11.81 -11.30
CA ARG A 22 9.04 -10.95 -11.14
C ARG A 22 9.30 -10.66 -9.67
N PRO A 23 10.48 -11.04 -9.13
CA PRO A 23 10.79 -10.81 -7.72
C PRO A 23 11.38 -9.41 -7.49
N LEU A 24 11.47 -9.00 -6.23
CA LEU A 24 12.24 -7.83 -5.88
C LEU A 24 13.71 -8.03 -6.25
N THR A 25 14.36 -6.95 -6.66
CA THR A 25 15.82 -6.92 -6.75
C THR A 25 16.42 -6.77 -5.35
N PRO A 26 17.74 -7.04 -5.16
CA PRO A 26 18.39 -6.68 -3.90
C PRO A 26 18.20 -5.20 -3.54
N ALA A 27 18.26 -4.31 -4.53
CA ALA A 27 17.96 -2.89 -4.32
C ALA A 27 16.52 -2.66 -3.86
N GLY A 28 15.55 -3.43 -4.38
CA GLY A 28 14.16 -3.35 -3.95
C GLY A 28 13.99 -3.74 -2.49
N VAL A 29 14.68 -4.78 -2.04
CA VAL A 29 14.67 -5.17 -0.62
C VAL A 29 15.25 -4.04 0.24
N ARG A 30 16.38 -3.44 -0.19
CA ARG A 30 17.00 -2.30 0.50
C ARG A 30 16.13 -1.03 0.47
N GLN A 31 15.19 -0.95 -0.46
CA GLN A 31 14.23 0.14 -0.57
C GLN A 31 13.04 -0.08 0.37
N ALA A 32 12.54 -1.30 0.47
CA ALA A 32 11.39 -1.64 1.30
C ALA A 32 11.68 -1.47 2.80
N ARG A 33 12.86 -1.86 3.25
CA ARG A 33 13.22 -1.77 4.67
C ARG A 33 13.25 -0.34 5.21
N PRO A 34 13.93 0.62 4.57
CA PRO A 34 13.86 2.01 5.02
C PRO A 34 12.46 2.59 5.00
N LEU A 35 11.62 2.18 4.05
CA LEU A 35 10.22 2.58 4.06
C LEU A 35 9.51 2.10 5.33
N GLY A 36 9.72 0.85 5.72
CA GLY A 36 9.16 0.30 6.95
C GLY A 36 9.61 1.10 8.18
N THR A 37 10.90 1.41 8.27
CA THR A 37 11.45 2.24 9.34
C THR A 37 10.77 3.61 9.37
N LEU A 38 10.62 4.23 8.21
CA LEU A 38 10.00 5.55 8.09
C LEU A 38 8.54 5.54 8.52
N LEU A 39 7.78 4.54 8.09
CA LEU A 39 6.36 4.42 8.45
C LEU A 39 6.17 4.32 9.97
N VAL A 40 6.96 3.49 10.62
CA VAL A 40 6.91 3.35 12.09
C VAL A 40 7.30 4.66 12.78
N LYS A 41 8.36 5.30 12.31
CA LYS A 41 8.83 6.58 12.86
C LYS A 41 7.75 7.67 12.75
N GLU A 42 7.03 7.70 11.64
CA GLU A 42 5.99 8.69 11.40
C GLU A 42 4.64 8.32 12.02
N GLY A 43 4.59 7.25 12.79
CA GLY A 43 3.41 6.85 13.52
C GLY A 43 2.31 6.20 12.68
N VAL A 44 2.64 5.71 11.49
CA VAL A 44 1.68 4.99 10.64
C VAL A 44 1.40 3.63 11.27
N GLU A 45 0.15 3.36 11.58
CA GLU A 45 -0.27 2.09 12.17
C GLU A 45 -0.70 1.10 11.09
N VAL A 46 -0.44 -0.18 11.31
CA VAL A 46 -0.82 -1.26 10.40
C VAL A 46 -1.16 -2.50 11.21
N GLU A 47 -2.37 -3.04 10.99
CA GLU A 47 -2.83 -4.28 11.61
C GLU A 47 -3.02 -5.38 10.56
N LEU A 48 -3.30 -5.01 9.31
CA LEU A 48 -3.43 -5.93 8.19
C LEU A 48 -2.65 -5.37 7.00
N ILE A 49 -1.84 -6.21 6.37
CA ILE A 49 -1.27 -5.91 5.06
C ILE A 49 -2.00 -6.77 4.03
N LEU A 50 -2.76 -6.10 3.17
CA LEU A 50 -3.44 -6.72 2.03
C LEU A 50 -2.56 -6.49 0.81
N HIS A 51 -2.18 -7.54 0.10
CA HIS A 51 -1.22 -7.38 -1.00
C HIS A 51 -1.62 -8.16 -2.24
N SER A 52 -1.19 -7.65 -3.40
CA SER A 52 -1.32 -8.37 -4.66
C SER A 52 -0.58 -9.71 -4.59
N THR A 53 -1.07 -10.68 -5.33
CA THR A 53 -0.44 -12.00 -5.45
C THR A 53 0.85 -11.99 -6.27
N ALA A 54 1.14 -10.90 -7.00
CA ALA A 54 2.41 -10.78 -7.72
C ALA A 54 3.59 -10.89 -6.74
N THR A 55 4.62 -11.63 -7.15
CA THR A 55 5.78 -11.92 -6.28
C THR A 55 6.38 -10.65 -5.68
N ARG A 56 6.56 -9.59 -6.48
CA ARG A 56 7.14 -8.32 -6.01
C ARG A 56 6.30 -7.65 -4.93
N ALA A 57 4.98 -7.76 -5.02
CA ALA A 57 4.08 -7.19 -4.02
C ALA A 57 4.08 -8.02 -2.73
N ALA A 58 4.06 -9.35 -2.86
CA ALA A 58 4.13 -10.25 -1.71
C ALA A 58 5.43 -10.07 -0.93
N GLN A 59 6.56 -9.93 -1.65
CA GLN A 59 7.86 -9.73 -1.03
C GLN A 59 7.97 -8.35 -0.36
N THR A 60 7.40 -7.31 -0.96
CA THR A 60 7.32 -5.99 -0.32
C THR A 60 6.52 -6.09 0.98
N ALA A 61 5.37 -6.77 0.94
CA ALA A 61 4.54 -6.96 2.13
C ALA A 61 5.29 -7.70 3.24
N GLU A 62 6.05 -8.72 2.90
CA GLU A 62 6.88 -9.45 3.87
C GLU A 62 7.90 -8.54 4.54
N GLN A 63 8.58 -7.70 3.75
CA GLN A 63 9.57 -6.76 4.30
C GLN A 63 8.92 -5.74 5.23
N LEU A 64 7.80 -5.16 4.83
CA LEU A 64 7.09 -4.19 5.66
C LEU A 64 6.50 -4.83 6.91
N GLY A 65 6.02 -6.07 6.80
CA GLY A 65 5.43 -6.80 7.91
C GLY A 65 6.39 -7.03 9.07
N GLN A 66 7.70 -7.06 8.82
CA GLN A 66 8.71 -7.21 9.86
C GLN A 66 8.72 -6.04 10.86
N PHE A 67 8.18 -4.90 10.45
CA PHE A 67 8.14 -3.69 11.29
C PHE A 67 6.87 -3.61 12.15
N TYR A 68 5.92 -4.51 11.94
CA TYR A 68 4.63 -4.49 12.63
C TYR A 68 4.37 -5.86 13.28
N PRO A 69 4.88 -6.08 14.51
CA PRO A 69 4.67 -7.37 15.19
C PRO A 69 3.20 -7.74 15.31
N GLY A 70 2.87 -8.97 14.95
CA GLY A 70 1.49 -9.45 14.98
C GLY A 70 0.65 -9.08 13.76
N VAL A 71 1.22 -8.37 12.78
CA VAL A 71 0.47 -8.01 11.57
C VAL A 71 0.07 -9.26 10.79
N GLN A 72 -1.15 -9.24 10.25
CA GLN A 72 -1.62 -10.28 9.36
C GLN A 72 -1.32 -9.89 7.90
N LEU A 73 -0.82 -10.84 7.11
CA LEU A 73 -0.58 -10.65 5.68
C LEU A 73 -1.57 -11.51 4.90
N LEU A 74 -2.36 -10.89 4.03
CA LEU A 74 -3.34 -11.60 3.21
C LEU A 74 -3.14 -11.23 1.73
N ALA A 75 -3.04 -12.25 0.88
CA ALA A 75 -2.92 -12.08 -0.55
C ALA A 75 -4.31 -11.92 -1.18
N GLU A 76 -4.44 -10.97 -2.10
CA GLU A 76 -5.66 -10.73 -2.84
C GLU A 76 -5.35 -10.66 -4.34
N ASP A 77 -5.85 -11.62 -5.09
CA ASP A 77 -5.54 -11.78 -6.51
C ASP A 77 -6.02 -10.59 -7.35
N GLU A 78 -7.17 -10.01 -7.02
CA GLU A 78 -7.71 -8.89 -7.78
C GLU A 78 -6.84 -7.63 -7.70
N LEU A 79 -5.99 -7.50 -6.67
CA LEU A 79 -5.08 -6.36 -6.57
C LEU A 79 -3.99 -6.34 -7.64
N TYR A 80 -3.79 -7.44 -8.33
CA TYR A 80 -2.86 -7.48 -9.47
C TYR A 80 -3.34 -6.57 -10.60
N HIS A 81 -4.65 -6.53 -10.83
CA HIS A 81 -5.24 -5.66 -11.84
C HIS A 81 -6.72 -5.41 -11.52
N CYS A 82 -7.05 -4.19 -11.13
CA CYS A 82 -8.42 -3.78 -10.83
C CYS A 82 -8.55 -2.27 -10.99
N SER A 83 -9.79 -1.77 -10.95
CA SER A 83 -10.03 -0.32 -10.92
C SER A 83 -9.76 0.24 -9.52
N PRO A 84 -9.55 1.58 -9.41
CA PRO A 84 -9.46 2.23 -8.09
C PRO A 84 -10.69 1.98 -7.22
N GLU A 85 -11.88 2.03 -7.80
CA GLU A 85 -13.13 1.77 -7.09
C GLU A 85 -13.18 0.34 -6.56
N ARG A 86 -12.70 -0.62 -7.35
CA ARG A 86 -12.68 -2.02 -6.91
C ARG A 86 -11.65 -2.21 -5.79
N LEU A 87 -10.51 -1.54 -5.85
CA LEU A 87 -9.53 -1.60 -4.76
C LEU A 87 -10.16 -1.15 -3.44
N LEU A 88 -10.86 -0.02 -3.44
CA LEU A 88 -11.52 0.47 -2.23
C LEU A 88 -12.62 -0.48 -1.76
N SER A 89 -13.37 -1.07 -2.68
CA SER A 89 -14.39 -2.09 -2.36
C SER A 89 -13.76 -3.33 -1.72
N LEU A 90 -12.62 -3.78 -2.25
CA LEU A 90 -11.88 -4.90 -1.66
C LEU A 90 -11.44 -4.59 -0.23
N VAL A 91 -10.93 -3.39 0.03
CA VAL A 91 -10.56 -2.99 1.40
C VAL A 91 -11.77 -3.15 2.33
N GLY A 92 -12.96 -2.74 1.89
CA GLY A 92 -14.19 -2.92 2.65
C GLY A 92 -14.51 -4.39 2.94
N GLU A 93 -14.26 -5.29 1.99
CA GLU A 93 -14.46 -6.73 2.18
C GLU A 93 -13.54 -7.31 3.26
N TYR A 94 -12.38 -6.72 3.47
CA TYR A 94 -11.43 -7.15 4.51
C TYR A 94 -11.59 -6.39 5.82
N ALA A 95 -12.54 -5.46 5.92
CA ALA A 95 -12.77 -4.69 7.14
C ALA A 95 -12.95 -5.56 8.40
N PRO A 96 -13.65 -6.71 8.36
CA PRO A 96 -13.81 -7.55 9.55
C PRO A 96 -12.49 -8.06 10.15
N VAL A 97 -11.43 -8.19 9.34
CA VAL A 97 -10.11 -8.66 9.81
C VAL A 97 -9.05 -7.57 9.78
N GLY A 98 -9.41 -6.37 9.34
CA GLY A 98 -8.48 -5.26 9.15
C GLY A 98 -8.19 -4.44 10.41
N GLY A 99 -8.92 -4.66 11.47
CA GLY A 99 -8.79 -3.82 12.66
C GLY A 99 -9.10 -2.37 12.35
N LYS A 100 -8.21 -1.48 12.76
CA LYS A 100 -8.32 -0.04 12.51
C LYS A 100 -7.30 0.49 11.50
N ALA A 101 -6.42 -0.37 10.99
CA ALA A 101 -5.35 0.06 10.11
C ALA A 101 -5.03 -1.00 9.07
N ILE A 102 -5.30 -0.67 7.80
CA ILE A 102 -5.02 -1.54 6.66
C ILE A 102 -3.98 -0.87 5.78
N LEU A 103 -2.95 -1.61 5.39
CA LEU A 103 -1.98 -1.21 4.39
C LEU A 103 -2.15 -2.11 3.17
N VAL A 104 -2.23 -1.51 1.99
CA VAL A 104 -2.37 -2.23 0.72
C VAL A 104 -1.09 -2.10 -0.08
N VAL A 105 -0.53 -3.22 -0.51
CA VAL A 105 0.62 -3.24 -1.42
C VAL A 105 0.14 -3.64 -2.81
N GLY A 106 0.31 -2.77 -3.77
CA GLY A 106 -0.15 -2.98 -5.14
C GLY A 106 0.75 -2.34 -6.18
N HIS A 107 0.14 -2.00 -7.29
CA HIS A 107 0.82 -1.62 -8.52
C HIS A 107 0.40 -0.23 -9.02
N GLU A 108 1.25 0.40 -9.81
CA GLU A 108 0.88 1.58 -10.56
C GLU A 108 0.27 1.19 -11.92
N PRO A 109 -0.66 1.99 -12.45
CA PRO A 109 -1.11 3.29 -11.94
C PRO A 109 -2.22 3.22 -10.89
N ILE A 110 -2.65 2.04 -10.49
CA ILE A 110 -3.83 1.87 -9.62
C ILE A 110 -3.62 2.51 -8.25
N ILE A 111 -2.43 2.40 -7.68
CA ILE A 111 -2.15 2.97 -6.35
C ILE A 111 -2.34 4.49 -6.34
N SER A 112 -1.71 5.21 -7.26
CA SER A 112 -1.86 6.67 -7.29
C SER A 112 -3.25 7.11 -7.71
N MET A 113 -3.89 6.40 -8.64
CA MET A 113 -5.28 6.69 -9.04
C MET A 113 -6.26 6.48 -7.88
N THR A 114 -6.05 5.43 -7.09
CA THR A 114 -6.87 5.18 -5.90
C THR A 114 -6.68 6.28 -4.86
N ALA A 115 -5.44 6.71 -4.65
CA ALA A 115 -5.13 7.80 -3.73
C ALA A 115 -5.80 9.11 -4.17
N GLN A 116 -5.80 9.40 -5.47
CA GLN A 116 -6.48 10.58 -6.01
C GLN A 116 -8.00 10.51 -5.84
N LEU A 117 -8.58 9.34 -6.02
CA LEU A 117 -10.01 9.14 -5.80
C LEU A 117 -10.38 9.37 -4.33
N LEU A 118 -9.56 8.84 -3.42
CA LEU A 118 -9.81 8.87 -1.99
C LEU A 118 -9.61 10.27 -1.38
N ALA A 119 -8.65 11.03 -1.89
CA ALA A 119 -8.31 12.35 -1.37
C ALA A 119 -9.31 13.41 -1.86
N PRO A 120 -9.55 14.46 -1.04
CA PRO A 120 -10.31 15.60 -1.53
C PRO A 120 -9.56 16.32 -2.64
N GLU A 121 -10.29 16.99 -3.52
CA GLU A 121 -9.72 17.80 -4.58
C GLU A 121 -8.76 18.83 -3.98
N GLY A 122 -7.58 18.99 -4.59
CA GLY A 122 -6.59 19.96 -4.12
C GLY A 122 -5.73 19.48 -2.96
N ALA A 123 -5.85 18.21 -2.53
CA ALA A 123 -5.07 17.68 -1.42
C ALA A 123 -3.58 17.50 -1.73
N GLY A 124 -3.17 17.57 -3.00
CA GLY A 124 -1.77 17.46 -3.38
C GLY A 124 -1.27 16.03 -3.53
N VAL A 125 -2.14 15.08 -3.77
CA VAL A 125 -1.75 13.69 -4.05
C VAL A 125 -0.99 13.63 -5.37
N PRO A 126 0.18 12.97 -5.42
CA PRO A 126 0.93 12.82 -6.68
C PRO A 126 0.14 12.06 -7.74
N TYR A 127 0.33 12.42 -9.02
CA TYR A 127 -0.29 11.72 -10.15
C TYR A 127 0.37 10.37 -10.46
N GLY A 128 1.53 10.11 -9.92
CA GLY A 128 2.22 8.85 -10.01
C GLY A 128 3.25 8.78 -8.92
N VAL A 129 3.61 7.59 -8.50
CA VAL A 129 4.60 7.40 -7.43
C VAL A 129 5.65 6.40 -7.85
N SER A 130 6.85 6.57 -7.34
CA SER A 130 7.95 5.62 -7.54
C SER A 130 7.72 4.37 -6.71
N THR A 131 8.50 3.32 -6.98
CA THR A 131 8.49 2.09 -6.18
C THR A 131 8.77 2.41 -4.71
N ALA A 132 8.21 1.61 -3.80
CA ALA A 132 8.32 1.77 -2.36
C ALA A 132 7.91 3.17 -1.88
N THR A 133 6.81 3.67 -2.41
CA THR A 133 6.17 4.90 -1.93
C THR A 133 4.85 4.54 -1.25
N ALA A 134 4.61 5.11 -0.08
CA ALA A 134 3.40 4.93 0.70
C ALA A 134 2.62 6.24 0.76
N ILE A 135 1.30 6.15 0.56
CA ILE A 135 0.39 7.27 0.66
C ILE A 135 -0.59 6.97 1.78
N ALA A 136 -0.53 7.72 2.86
CA ALA A 136 -1.28 7.43 4.08
C ALA A 136 -2.50 8.34 4.22
N PHE A 137 -3.60 7.74 4.65
CA PHE A 137 -4.88 8.43 4.86
C PHE A 137 -5.47 8.08 6.22
N LYS A 138 -6.20 9.03 6.80
CA LYS A 138 -7.19 8.75 7.82
C LYS A 138 -8.56 8.67 7.16
N VAL A 139 -9.33 7.67 7.55
CA VAL A 139 -10.69 7.44 7.03
C VAL A 139 -11.64 7.18 8.20
N THR A 140 -12.94 7.31 7.98
CA THR A 140 -13.93 7.10 9.04
C THR A 140 -14.30 5.62 9.22
N GLY A 141 -13.90 4.79 8.28
CA GLY A 141 -14.13 3.34 8.29
C GLY A 141 -13.77 2.78 6.92
N PHE A 142 -13.83 1.45 6.78
CA PHE A 142 -13.45 0.79 5.54
C PHE A 142 -14.63 0.39 4.64
N ASN A 143 -15.86 0.52 5.14
CA ASN A 143 -17.04 0.02 4.42
C ASN A 143 -17.63 0.99 3.40
N HIS A 144 -17.26 2.25 3.44
CA HIS A 144 -17.83 3.29 2.57
C HIS A 144 -16.76 4.18 1.96
N LEU A 145 -15.63 3.56 1.59
CA LEU A 145 -14.55 4.29 0.95
C LEU A 145 -14.93 4.66 -0.48
N GLY A 146 -14.67 5.88 -0.85
CA GLY A 146 -14.97 6.39 -2.18
C GLY A 146 -14.39 7.77 -2.37
N SER A 147 -14.96 8.50 -3.32
CA SER A 147 -14.49 9.83 -3.68
C SER A 147 -14.46 10.77 -2.48
N SER A 148 -13.29 11.38 -2.24
CA SER A 148 -13.08 12.39 -1.20
C SER A 148 -13.40 11.91 0.22
N SER A 149 -13.33 10.60 0.48
CA SER A 149 -13.65 10.04 1.80
C SER A 149 -12.44 9.92 2.73
N GLY A 150 -11.23 10.24 2.25
CA GLY A 150 -10.02 10.13 3.05
C GLY A 150 -9.32 11.45 3.27
N GLU A 151 -8.69 11.61 4.44
CA GLU A 151 -7.82 12.73 4.74
C GLU A 151 -6.37 12.30 4.51
N LEU A 152 -5.67 12.95 3.60
CA LEU A 152 -4.25 12.67 3.33
C LEU A 152 -3.42 13.07 4.54
N THR A 153 -2.69 12.13 5.13
CA THR A 153 -1.84 12.39 6.29
C THR A 153 -0.35 12.41 5.96
N GLY A 154 0.06 11.80 4.87
CA GLY A 154 1.46 11.87 4.43
C GLY A 154 1.73 11.05 3.19
N VAL A 155 2.83 11.41 2.52
CA VAL A 155 3.41 10.64 1.43
C VAL A 155 4.84 10.33 1.84
N PHE A 156 5.17 9.04 1.90
CA PHE A 156 6.45 8.57 2.41
C PHE A 156 7.19 7.80 1.32
N HIS A 157 8.42 8.17 1.11
CA HIS A 157 9.24 7.62 0.05
C HIS A 157 10.64 7.32 0.58
N ALA A 158 11.08 6.10 0.39
CA ALA A 158 12.46 5.74 0.70
C ALA A 158 13.27 5.81 -0.59
N PRO A 159 14.38 6.58 -0.62
CA PRO A 159 15.20 6.68 -1.83
C PRO A 159 15.82 5.32 -2.16
N LEU A 160 15.92 5.03 -3.47
CA LEU A 160 16.64 3.87 -3.95
C LEU A 160 18.13 4.13 -3.75
N ARG A 161 18.76 3.29 -2.93
CA ARG A 161 20.21 3.40 -2.67
C ARG A 161 20.95 2.33 -3.45
N ALA A 162 22.08 2.74 -4.01
CA ALA A 162 22.97 1.85 -4.71
C ALA A 162 23.65 0.86 -3.75
#